data_b35316effa62a9d507da07cd0832f396
#
_entry.id   b35316effa62a9d507da07cd0832f396
#
_cell.length_a   1.000
_cell.length_b   1.000
_cell.length_c   1.000
_cell.angle_alpha   90.00
_cell.angle_beta   90.00
_cell.angle_gamma   90.00
#
_symmetry.space_group_name_H-M   'P 1'
#
loop_
_entity.id
_entity.type
_entity.pdbx_description
1 polymer ?
#
loop_
_entity_poly.entity_id
_entity_poly.type
_entity_poly.pdbx_seq_one_letter_code
_entity_poly.pdbx_strand_id
1 'polypeptide(L)'
;MSILRVDKIAGLESVNAITGSVKFSSGNGANQGTYLEVYDPDRDFNLGTTDFSIEFWMYPNTTDTSGQENDLASLFDYGYDTSGNTQGAWFAVHQDDRTLHLGFNNANQVQTSNFLNANTWHHIAIQKHGGFTRIYGDGTQVASVADTHDYTDALFRTLQIGSQAATGVERSFDGYISCVRICKGHVIYKKAFTPPTRQLTVHDGPSDNKTVLFCCHSSQDPLREETGKDIVIGTKSGTPGPVATTFTPDVGNDHTHGTVLEGGTAFNSLNYLTLPRGTTTQSNRGRGLFGGGYYEPGAGSANLKSIEYFNIQSTGNSIDFGDRTIVGHGLATLSSSTRGVMMGGRAYHYPSAPSVPQTNIIDYVTIATTANAQDFGDMVDGDSYIFAAASNATRGIISKGGATDMSYVTIATLGNSVDTGGDSTIARNTFTGFASPTRAIFAGGGSPSAINTINYVTITSLGDAINFGDLTFTGHCQGASSETRGIIFTGGFPSAASNVINFITMASAGDATDFGDLPANITSHSAGSGVSNSIRAVRCAGYVAPAATNRIDYVTIATTGNASDFGDVTVARYSGSGFSDSHGGLS
;
A
#
# COMPACT_ATOMS: atom_id res chain seq x y z
N MET A 1 -2.28 -12.95 -19.60
CA MET A 1 -2.86 -11.84 -18.82
C MET A 1 -1.88 -10.69 -18.92
N SER A 2 -2.25 -9.61 -19.61
CA SER A 2 -1.33 -8.46 -19.77
C SER A 2 -1.25 -7.71 -18.45
N ILE A 3 -0.08 -7.73 -17.82
CA ILE A 3 0.17 -6.89 -16.64
C ILE A 3 0.31 -5.46 -17.15
N LEU A 4 -0.65 -4.61 -16.85
CA LEU A 4 -0.53 -3.18 -17.09
C LEU A 4 0.56 -2.64 -16.15
N ARG A 5 1.71 -2.28 -16.69
CA ARG A 5 2.74 -1.59 -15.91
C ARG A 5 2.34 -0.14 -15.75
N VAL A 6 2.02 0.25 -14.55
CA VAL A 6 1.57 1.59 -14.19
C VAL A 6 2.64 2.66 -14.50
N ASP A 7 3.90 2.29 -14.42
CA ASP A 7 5.06 3.10 -14.76
C ASP A 7 5.14 3.55 -16.23
N LYS A 8 4.26 3.02 -17.09
CA LYS A 8 4.16 3.42 -18.50
C LYS A 8 2.94 4.26 -18.84
N ILE A 9 2.12 4.60 -17.88
CA ILE A 9 0.99 5.52 -18.08
C ILE A 9 1.55 6.95 -18.04
N ALA A 10 1.50 7.66 -19.15
CA ALA A 10 2.00 9.02 -19.22
C ALA A 10 1.33 9.90 -18.15
N GLY A 11 2.13 10.50 -17.28
CA GLY A 11 1.67 11.32 -16.16
C GLY A 11 1.46 10.56 -14.85
N LEU A 12 1.73 9.26 -14.80
CA LEU A 12 1.68 8.44 -13.60
C LEU A 12 3.09 7.90 -13.31
N GLU A 13 3.91 8.68 -12.65
CA GLU A 13 5.16 8.18 -12.10
C GLU A 13 4.87 7.52 -10.76
N SER A 14 5.31 6.27 -10.59
CA SER A 14 5.15 5.59 -9.32
C SER A 14 6.09 6.23 -8.30
N VAL A 15 5.55 6.79 -7.27
CA VAL A 15 6.29 7.49 -6.21
C VAL A 15 6.77 6.52 -5.14
N ASN A 16 7.54 5.55 -5.50
CA ASN A 16 8.36 4.85 -4.52
C ASN A 16 9.62 5.69 -4.31
N ALA A 17 9.58 6.60 -3.36
CA ALA A 17 10.76 7.37 -2.98
C ALA A 17 11.95 6.46 -2.74
N ILE A 18 13.15 6.92 -3.04
CA ILE A 18 14.37 6.20 -2.70
C ILE A 18 14.43 6.10 -1.18
N THR A 19 14.44 4.88 -0.63
CA THR A 19 14.24 4.63 0.79
C THR A 19 15.51 4.49 1.59
N GLY A 20 16.65 4.26 0.94
CA GLY A 20 17.89 4.05 1.65
C GLY A 20 19.13 4.17 0.80
N SER A 21 20.26 4.25 1.49
CA SER A 21 21.61 4.21 0.93
C SER A 21 22.55 3.49 1.89
N VAL A 22 23.77 3.21 1.44
CA VAL A 22 24.83 2.66 2.26
C VAL A 22 25.91 3.71 2.42
N LYS A 23 26.30 3.97 3.70
CA LYS A 23 27.39 4.85 4.04
C LYS A 23 28.72 4.10 4.04
N PHE A 24 29.70 4.62 3.34
CA PHE A 24 31.07 4.16 3.31
C PHE A 24 31.98 5.18 3.99
N SER A 25 33.11 4.73 4.52
CA SER A 25 34.13 5.58 5.16
C SER A 25 35.49 5.20 4.64
N SER A 26 36.29 6.20 4.29
CA SER A 26 37.68 6.00 3.86
C SER A 26 38.63 5.68 5.03
N GLY A 27 38.26 6.07 6.27
CA GLY A 27 39.17 6.01 7.40
C GLY A 27 40.24 7.13 7.36
N ASN A 28 41.17 7.09 8.34
CA ASN A 28 42.23 8.12 8.48
C ASN A 28 43.62 7.51 8.34
N GLY A 29 43.90 6.65 7.39
CA GLY A 29 45.21 6.07 7.19
C GLY A 29 45.26 4.85 6.30
N ALA A 30 46.47 4.42 5.99
CA ALA A 30 46.77 3.25 5.19
C ALA A 30 46.00 2.01 5.68
N ASN A 31 45.40 1.28 4.79
CA ASN A 31 44.60 0.08 5.06
C ASN A 31 43.31 0.33 5.87
N GLN A 32 42.75 1.53 5.84
CA GLN A 32 41.45 1.83 6.42
C GLN A 32 40.41 2.01 5.31
N GLY A 33 39.18 1.73 5.63
CA GLY A 33 38.05 1.87 4.71
C GLY A 33 37.02 0.74 4.84
N THR A 34 35.85 1.00 4.31
CA THR A 34 34.71 0.08 4.34
C THR A 34 34.29 -0.29 2.94
N TYR A 35 33.86 -1.52 2.74
CA TYR A 35 33.35 -1.99 1.45
C TYR A 35 32.31 -3.07 1.60
N LEU A 36 31.48 -3.24 0.59
CA LEU A 36 30.68 -4.43 0.38
C LEU A 36 31.41 -5.34 -0.61
N GLU A 37 31.41 -6.63 -0.33
CA GLU A 37 31.90 -7.65 -1.25
C GLU A 37 30.73 -8.50 -1.73
N VAL A 38 30.48 -8.46 -3.03
CA VAL A 38 29.41 -9.21 -3.69
C VAL A 38 30.04 -10.43 -4.37
N TYR A 39 29.63 -11.61 -3.94
CA TYR A 39 30.12 -12.86 -4.53
C TYR A 39 29.37 -13.19 -5.82
N ASP A 40 30.14 -13.47 -6.88
CA ASP A 40 29.66 -13.73 -8.25
C ASP A 40 30.11 -15.10 -8.78
N PRO A 41 29.55 -16.21 -8.29
CA PRO A 41 29.94 -17.55 -8.73
C PRO A 41 29.65 -17.80 -10.20
N ASP A 42 28.61 -17.15 -10.73
CA ASP A 42 28.13 -17.33 -12.10
C ASP A 42 28.83 -16.41 -13.10
N ARG A 43 29.68 -15.51 -12.61
CA ARG A 43 30.42 -14.51 -13.43
C ARG A 43 29.50 -13.56 -14.20
N ASP A 44 28.44 -13.13 -13.57
CA ASP A 44 27.50 -12.19 -14.16
C ASP A 44 28.13 -10.81 -14.38
N PHE A 45 29.08 -10.40 -13.52
CA PHE A 45 29.82 -9.15 -13.66
C PHE A 45 30.94 -9.21 -14.70
N ASN A 46 31.12 -10.37 -15.30
CA ASN A 46 31.98 -10.52 -16.46
C ASN A 46 31.26 -9.90 -17.68
N LEU A 47 31.44 -8.60 -17.88
CA LEU A 47 30.63 -7.80 -18.81
C LEU A 47 31.02 -8.06 -20.28
N GLY A 48 32.24 -8.57 -20.53
CA GLY A 48 32.71 -8.98 -21.85
C GLY A 48 32.74 -7.84 -22.87
N THR A 49 32.49 -8.20 -24.12
CA THR A 49 32.35 -7.24 -25.23
C THR A 49 30.90 -6.76 -25.44
N THR A 50 29.96 -7.30 -24.65
CA THR A 50 28.53 -7.04 -24.82
C THR A 50 28.12 -5.65 -24.32
N ASP A 51 26.92 -5.24 -24.72
CA ASP A 51 26.29 -4.05 -24.14
C ASP A 51 26.10 -4.23 -22.64
N PHE A 52 26.28 -3.16 -21.85
CA PHE A 52 25.98 -3.17 -20.43
C PHE A 52 25.61 -1.79 -19.92
N SER A 53 24.98 -1.77 -18.75
CA SER A 53 24.67 -0.56 -18.00
C SER A 53 25.03 -0.74 -16.53
N ILE A 54 25.65 0.26 -15.94
CA ILE A 54 25.85 0.38 -14.50
C ILE A 54 25.29 1.73 -14.10
N GLU A 55 24.38 1.77 -13.15
CA GLU A 55 23.83 3.03 -12.62
C GLU A 55 23.71 3.00 -11.11
N PHE A 56 23.84 4.18 -10.50
CA PHE A 56 23.73 4.37 -9.06
C PHE A 56 23.63 5.85 -8.72
N TRP A 57 23.20 6.15 -7.52
CA TRP A 57 23.36 7.46 -6.90
C TRP A 57 24.59 7.45 -6.01
N MET A 58 25.37 8.53 -6.01
CA MET A 58 26.50 8.74 -5.11
C MET A 58 26.46 10.14 -4.47
N TYR A 59 26.93 10.21 -3.24
CA TYR A 59 27.13 11.46 -2.51
C TYR A 59 28.55 11.41 -1.94
N PRO A 60 29.53 12.04 -2.57
CA PRO A 60 30.87 12.12 -2.02
C PRO A 60 30.92 13.14 -0.87
N ASN A 61 31.39 12.75 0.29
CA ASN A 61 31.65 13.68 1.40
C ASN A 61 32.82 14.62 1.04
N THR A 62 33.73 14.13 0.22
CA THR A 62 34.85 14.90 -0.33
C THR A 62 35.12 14.45 -1.75
N THR A 63 35.65 15.36 -2.57
CA THR A 63 36.29 15.04 -3.85
C THR A 63 37.82 15.12 -3.77
N ASP A 64 38.34 15.50 -2.59
CA ASP A 64 39.78 15.45 -2.30
C ASP A 64 40.14 14.00 -1.96
N THR A 65 40.89 13.38 -2.84
CA THR A 65 41.40 12.01 -2.72
C THR A 65 42.91 12.00 -2.41
N SER A 66 43.46 13.14 -1.99
CA SER A 66 44.85 13.23 -1.55
C SER A 66 45.13 12.28 -0.39
N GLY A 67 46.13 11.45 -0.54
CA GLY A 67 46.42 10.39 0.43
C GLY A 67 45.83 9.03 0.08
N GLN A 68 45.00 8.94 -0.96
CA GLN A 68 44.64 7.68 -1.59
C GLN A 68 45.71 7.29 -2.61
N GLU A 69 45.89 6.00 -2.87
CA GLU A 69 46.87 5.55 -3.85
C GLU A 69 46.46 5.99 -5.26
N ASN A 70 47.39 6.65 -5.96
CA ASN A 70 47.18 7.28 -7.26
C ASN A 70 46.04 8.31 -7.29
N ASP A 71 45.74 8.92 -6.14
CA ASP A 71 44.67 9.91 -5.98
C ASP A 71 43.29 9.43 -6.44
N LEU A 72 43.01 8.14 -6.26
CA LEU A 72 41.77 7.47 -6.64
C LEU A 72 41.01 6.92 -5.42
N ALA A 73 39.72 7.21 -5.31
CA ALA A 73 38.79 6.58 -4.38
C ALA A 73 37.89 5.60 -5.13
N SER A 74 38.03 4.32 -4.88
CA SER A 74 37.33 3.27 -5.59
C SER A 74 35.85 3.21 -5.22
N LEU A 75 34.99 3.28 -6.23
CA LEU A 75 33.55 3.06 -6.10
C LEU A 75 33.17 1.61 -6.35
N PHE A 76 33.73 1.04 -7.42
CA PHE A 76 33.54 -0.36 -7.82
C PHE A 76 34.86 -0.94 -8.27
N ASP A 77 35.14 -2.16 -7.86
CA ASP A 77 36.32 -2.91 -8.29
C ASP A 77 35.92 -4.38 -8.53
N TYR A 78 36.10 -4.84 -9.76
CA TYR A 78 35.85 -6.22 -10.14
C TYR A 78 37.15 -6.83 -10.68
N GLY A 79 37.75 -7.67 -9.87
CA GLY A 79 38.95 -8.39 -10.26
C GLY A 79 40.24 -7.76 -9.74
N TYR A 80 40.59 -8.12 -8.52
CA TYR A 80 41.81 -7.73 -7.85
C TYR A 80 42.72 -8.96 -7.63
N ASP A 81 44.01 -8.84 -7.98
CA ASP A 81 44.99 -9.88 -7.67
C ASP A 81 45.70 -9.62 -6.33
N THR A 82 46.28 -10.67 -5.75
CA THR A 82 47.02 -10.61 -4.48
C THR A 82 48.28 -9.74 -4.55
N SER A 83 48.64 -9.22 -5.73
CA SER A 83 49.82 -8.40 -5.97
C SER A 83 49.55 -6.90 -6.09
N GLY A 84 48.29 -6.49 -5.91
CA GLY A 84 47.91 -5.07 -5.96
C GLY A 84 47.49 -4.57 -7.35
N ASN A 85 47.35 -5.43 -8.34
CA ASN A 85 46.97 -5.01 -9.69
C ASN A 85 45.50 -5.32 -9.95
N THR A 86 44.75 -4.30 -10.35
CA THR A 86 43.39 -4.47 -10.84
C THR A 86 43.46 -5.09 -12.23
N GLN A 87 43.01 -6.33 -12.36
CA GLN A 87 42.96 -7.04 -13.63
C GLN A 87 41.56 -7.07 -14.26
N GLY A 88 40.58 -6.50 -13.60
CA GLY A 88 39.22 -6.38 -14.06
C GLY A 88 38.80 -4.93 -14.32
N ALA A 89 37.50 -4.71 -14.38
CA ALA A 89 36.90 -3.40 -14.48
C ALA A 89 36.89 -2.68 -13.13
N TRP A 90 37.24 -1.42 -13.13
CA TRP A 90 37.15 -0.57 -11.94
C TRP A 90 36.60 0.81 -12.28
N PHE A 91 35.98 1.44 -11.27
CA PHE A 91 35.39 2.76 -11.38
C PHE A 91 35.70 3.58 -10.11
N ALA A 92 36.24 4.77 -10.28
CA ALA A 92 36.74 5.58 -9.17
C ALA A 92 36.51 7.09 -9.37
N VAL A 93 36.46 7.82 -8.24
CA VAL A 93 36.63 9.29 -8.21
C VAL A 93 38.11 9.61 -8.24
N HIS A 94 38.50 10.59 -9.05
CA HIS A 94 39.88 11.11 -9.09
C HIS A 94 39.93 12.46 -8.38
N GLN A 95 41.02 12.65 -7.58
CA GLN A 95 41.34 13.88 -6.90
C GLN A 95 41.51 15.05 -7.88
N ASP A 96 41.38 16.27 -7.35
CA ASP A 96 41.67 17.56 -8.00
C ASP A 96 40.79 17.88 -9.23
N ASP A 97 40.49 16.90 -10.04
CA ASP A 97 39.75 17.08 -11.27
C ASP A 97 38.23 16.97 -11.09
N ARG A 98 37.75 16.43 -9.98
CA ARG A 98 36.33 16.14 -9.74
C ARG A 98 35.73 15.31 -10.87
N THR A 99 36.47 14.30 -11.29
CA THR A 99 36.17 13.44 -12.43
C THR A 99 35.90 12.01 -11.99
N LEU A 100 35.26 11.23 -12.85
CA LEU A 100 35.10 9.79 -12.70
C LEU A 100 35.95 9.08 -13.74
N HIS A 101 36.64 8.04 -13.33
CA HIS A 101 37.47 7.20 -14.16
C HIS A 101 36.91 5.79 -14.22
N LEU A 102 36.73 5.26 -15.42
CA LEU A 102 36.50 3.85 -15.66
C LEU A 102 37.80 3.26 -16.25
N GLY A 103 38.30 2.21 -15.66
CA GLY A 103 39.51 1.54 -16.12
C GLY A 103 39.31 0.03 -16.26
N PHE A 104 40.31 -0.57 -16.90
CA PHE A 104 40.44 -2.01 -17.07
C PHE A 104 41.93 -2.36 -17.15
N ASN A 105 42.35 -3.43 -16.48
CA ASN A 105 43.74 -3.91 -16.46
C ASN A 105 44.75 -2.80 -16.14
N ASN A 106 44.56 -2.08 -15.04
CA ASN A 106 45.40 -0.95 -14.59
C ASN A 106 45.49 0.24 -15.59
N ALA A 107 44.66 0.28 -16.59
CA ALA A 107 44.63 1.39 -17.55
C ALA A 107 43.30 2.15 -17.44
N ASN A 108 43.39 3.49 -17.34
CA ASN A 108 42.21 4.34 -17.45
C ASN A 108 41.70 4.32 -18.90
N GLN A 109 40.47 3.92 -19.08
CA GLN A 109 39.82 3.81 -20.40
C GLN A 109 38.92 5.00 -20.70
N VAL A 110 38.21 5.50 -19.73
CA VAL A 110 37.27 6.62 -19.85
C VAL A 110 37.43 7.55 -18.67
N GLN A 111 37.59 8.83 -18.94
CA GLN A 111 37.61 9.89 -17.94
C GLN A 111 36.52 10.90 -18.28
N THR A 112 35.78 11.35 -17.29
CA THR A 112 34.74 12.37 -17.47
C THR A 112 35.33 13.77 -17.50
N SER A 113 34.56 14.74 -17.97
CA SER A 113 34.80 16.14 -17.63
C SER A 113 34.57 16.35 -16.12
N ASN A 114 35.11 17.45 -15.59
CA ASN A 114 34.90 17.88 -14.22
C ASN A 114 33.43 18.25 -13.98
N PHE A 115 32.69 17.48 -13.18
CA PHE A 115 31.30 17.78 -12.86
C PHE A 115 30.91 17.43 -11.41
N LEU A 116 31.67 16.61 -10.70
CA LEU A 116 31.37 16.18 -9.35
C LEU A 116 31.51 17.34 -8.36
N ASN A 117 30.57 17.40 -7.42
CA ASN A 117 30.64 18.31 -6.27
C ASN A 117 30.56 17.48 -4.99
N ALA A 118 31.44 17.79 -4.03
CA ALA A 118 31.33 17.22 -2.69
C ALA A 118 30.02 17.67 -2.04
N ASN A 119 29.52 16.84 -1.14
CA ASN A 119 28.28 17.08 -0.40
C ASN A 119 27.05 17.34 -1.28
N THR A 120 26.99 16.64 -2.42
CA THR A 120 25.89 16.70 -3.37
C THR A 120 25.61 15.31 -3.93
N TRP A 121 24.35 14.93 -4.03
CA TRP A 121 23.97 13.72 -4.70
C TRP A 121 24.11 13.85 -6.21
N HIS A 122 24.73 12.86 -6.84
CA HIS A 122 24.87 12.74 -8.28
C HIS A 122 24.34 11.39 -8.76
N HIS A 123 23.53 11.38 -9.80
CA HIS A 123 23.15 10.16 -10.51
C HIS A 123 24.19 9.85 -11.58
N ILE A 124 24.75 8.67 -11.52
CA ILE A 124 25.76 8.19 -12.47
C ILE A 124 25.19 7.04 -13.29
N ALA A 125 25.40 7.07 -14.60
CA ALA A 125 25.11 5.94 -15.45
C ALA A 125 26.25 5.71 -16.46
N ILE A 126 26.80 4.51 -16.44
CA ILE A 126 27.83 4.04 -17.37
C ILE A 126 27.14 3.11 -18.37
N GLN A 127 27.33 3.38 -19.66
CA GLN A 127 26.66 2.66 -20.74
C GLN A 127 27.67 2.24 -21.81
N LYS A 128 27.86 0.94 -22.02
CA LYS A 128 28.62 0.45 -23.22
C LYS A 128 27.62 0.02 -24.29
N HIS A 129 27.68 0.66 -25.44
CA HIS A 129 26.80 0.37 -26.57
C HIS A 129 27.36 0.86 -27.90
N GLY A 130 27.26 0.03 -28.93
CA GLY A 130 27.62 0.39 -30.30
C GLY A 130 29.08 0.74 -30.45
N GLY A 131 29.98 0.10 -29.71
CA GLY A 131 31.44 0.34 -29.77
C GLY A 131 31.88 1.60 -29.01
N PHE A 132 31.02 2.15 -28.16
CA PHE A 132 31.36 3.30 -27.31
C PHE A 132 30.98 3.01 -25.87
N THR A 133 31.80 3.49 -24.94
CA THR A 133 31.44 3.65 -23.55
C THR A 133 31.14 5.13 -23.28
N ARG A 134 29.98 5.36 -22.66
CA ARG A 134 29.48 6.69 -22.28
C ARG A 134 29.21 6.73 -20.79
N ILE A 135 29.56 7.86 -20.18
CA ILE A 135 29.20 8.14 -18.78
C ILE A 135 28.26 9.33 -18.78
N TYR A 136 27.16 9.20 -18.06
CA TYR A 136 26.19 10.25 -17.78
C TYR A 136 26.27 10.64 -16.32
N GLY A 137 26.43 11.94 -16.05
CA GLY A 137 26.31 12.55 -14.75
C GLY A 137 25.02 13.38 -14.73
N ASP A 138 24.15 13.13 -13.77
CA ASP A 138 22.86 13.81 -13.62
C ASP A 138 22.03 13.84 -14.92
N GLY A 139 22.07 12.73 -15.64
CA GLY A 139 21.37 12.54 -16.91
C GLY A 139 22.01 13.20 -18.14
N THR A 140 23.08 13.97 -17.96
CA THR A 140 23.83 14.60 -19.06
C THR A 140 25.07 13.78 -19.40
N GLN A 141 25.37 13.60 -20.67
CA GLN A 141 26.58 12.89 -21.08
C GLN A 141 27.84 13.71 -20.74
N VAL A 142 28.67 13.18 -19.83
CA VAL A 142 29.91 13.80 -19.36
C VAL A 142 31.17 13.15 -19.94
N ALA A 143 31.04 11.97 -20.53
CA ALA A 143 32.13 11.33 -21.31
C ALA A 143 31.55 10.43 -22.39
N SER A 144 32.33 10.27 -23.49
CA SER A 144 32.08 9.29 -24.55
C SER A 144 33.40 8.95 -25.24
N VAL A 145 33.77 7.68 -25.23
CA VAL A 145 35.01 7.18 -25.81
C VAL A 145 34.71 5.94 -26.64
N ALA A 146 35.38 5.81 -27.79
CA ALA A 146 35.36 4.56 -28.54
C ALA A 146 36.00 3.45 -27.71
N ASP A 147 35.27 2.37 -27.52
CA ASP A 147 35.64 1.32 -26.58
C ASP A 147 35.33 -0.06 -27.14
N THR A 148 36.39 -0.76 -27.53
CA THR A 148 36.36 -2.13 -28.06
C THR A 148 36.87 -3.16 -27.03
N HIS A 149 37.09 -2.73 -25.76
CA HIS A 149 37.63 -3.62 -24.74
C HIS A 149 36.67 -4.77 -24.43
N ASP A 150 37.29 -5.91 -24.21
CA ASP A 150 36.64 -7.07 -23.62
C ASP A 150 36.81 -7.03 -22.11
N TYR A 151 35.73 -6.71 -21.40
CA TYR A 151 35.66 -6.65 -19.93
C TYR A 151 35.48 -8.05 -19.32
N THR A 152 36.05 -9.07 -19.94
CA THR A 152 36.06 -10.43 -19.45
C THR A 152 37.21 -10.61 -18.47
N ASP A 153 36.91 -11.00 -17.26
CA ASP A 153 37.90 -11.46 -16.29
C ASP A 153 37.75 -12.96 -16.04
N ALA A 154 38.86 -13.68 -16.23
CA ALA A 154 38.86 -15.13 -16.05
C ALA A 154 39.10 -15.58 -14.61
N LEU A 155 39.59 -14.70 -13.74
CA LEU A 155 40.18 -15.09 -12.45
C LEU A 155 39.29 -14.77 -11.23
N PHE A 156 38.55 -13.66 -11.25
CA PHE A 156 37.87 -13.13 -10.07
C PHE A 156 36.36 -13.43 -10.06
N ARG A 157 35.79 -13.49 -8.85
CA ARG A 157 34.38 -13.80 -8.61
C ARG A 157 33.76 -12.92 -7.56
N THR A 158 34.37 -11.74 -7.33
CA THR A 158 33.85 -10.78 -6.35
C THR A 158 33.87 -9.38 -6.96
N LEU A 159 32.77 -8.64 -6.74
CA LEU A 159 32.68 -7.22 -6.96
C LEU A 159 32.79 -6.52 -5.62
N GLN A 160 33.66 -5.54 -5.50
CA GLN A 160 33.78 -4.70 -4.33
C GLN A 160 33.15 -3.35 -4.58
N ILE A 161 32.39 -2.86 -3.61
CA ILE A 161 31.71 -1.55 -3.65
C ILE A 161 32.23 -0.71 -2.49
N GLY A 162 32.70 0.50 -2.77
CA GLY A 162 33.14 1.48 -1.80
C GLY A 162 34.63 1.45 -1.47
N SER A 163 35.35 0.43 -1.84
CA SER A 163 36.81 0.36 -1.70
C SER A 163 37.41 -0.75 -2.55
N GLN A 164 38.69 -0.64 -2.81
CA GLN A 164 39.50 -1.76 -3.29
C GLN A 164 40.03 -2.55 -2.07
N ALA A 165 39.79 -3.84 -2.02
CA ALA A 165 40.12 -4.69 -0.86
C ALA A 165 41.60 -5.07 -0.72
N ALA A 166 42.47 -4.56 -1.57
CA ALA A 166 43.90 -4.87 -1.52
C ALA A 166 44.55 -4.51 -0.21
N THR A 167 45.40 -5.40 0.28
CA THR A 167 46.29 -5.12 1.40
C THR A 167 47.34 -4.10 0.97
N GLY A 168 47.39 -2.94 1.63
CA GLY A 168 48.38 -1.89 1.33
C GLY A 168 47.94 -0.87 0.27
N VAL A 169 46.74 -1.00 -0.27
CA VAL A 169 46.18 -0.04 -1.23
C VAL A 169 45.14 0.86 -0.56
N GLU A 170 45.35 2.16 -0.64
CA GLU A 170 44.46 3.17 -0.06
C GLU A 170 43.55 3.74 -1.14
N ARG A 171 42.47 3.04 -1.47
CA ARG A 171 41.48 3.50 -2.46
C ARG A 171 40.07 3.29 -1.92
N SER A 172 39.73 4.06 -0.89
CA SER A 172 38.44 3.92 -0.24
C SER A 172 37.58 5.15 -0.49
N PHE A 173 36.32 4.93 -0.86
CA PHE A 173 35.34 5.98 -1.01
C PHE A 173 34.84 6.46 0.33
N ASP A 174 34.67 7.77 0.48
CA ASP A 174 34.03 8.41 1.65
C ASP A 174 32.75 9.10 1.19
N GLY A 175 31.61 8.54 1.60
CA GLY A 175 30.32 9.06 1.19
C GLY A 175 29.21 8.04 1.25
N TYR A 176 28.17 8.25 0.44
CA TYR A 176 27.00 7.40 0.37
C TYR A 176 26.75 6.92 -1.04
N ILE A 177 26.32 5.69 -1.18
CA ILE A 177 25.90 5.08 -2.46
C ILE A 177 24.50 4.54 -2.30
N SER A 178 23.63 4.78 -3.28
CA SER A 178 22.26 4.31 -3.31
C SER A 178 21.88 3.69 -4.65
N CYS A 179 20.98 2.71 -4.63
CA CYS A 179 20.35 2.11 -5.82
C CYS A 179 21.35 1.65 -6.89
N VAL A 180 22.37 0.88 -6.50
CA VAL A 180 23.31 0.27 -7.45
C VAL A 180 22.59 -0.76 -8.30
N ARG A 181 22.59 -0.57 -9.61
CA ARG A 181 22.03 -1.51 -10.58
C ARG A 181 23.03 -1.80 -11.70
N ILE A 182 23.26 -3.08 -11.94
CA ILE A 182 24.09 -3.57 -13.07
C ILE A 182 23.22 -4.41 -14.00
N CYS A 183 23.21 -4.05 -15.28
CA CYS A 183 22.52 -4.81 -16.34
C CYS A 183 23.56 -5.30 -17.37
N LYS A 184 23.53 -6.59 -17.69
CA LYS A 184 24.40 -7.22 -18.67
C LYS A 184 23.63 -7.52 -19.96
N GLY A 185 24.27 -7.22 -21.11
CA GLY A 185 23.66 -7.44 -22.43
C GLY A 185 22.58 -6.40 -22.77
N HIS A 186 22.48 -5.30 -22.03
CA HIS A 186 21.49 -4.26 -22.31
C HIS A 186 21.93 -2.86 -21.87
N VAL A 187 21.44 -1.87 -22.61
CA VAL A 187 21.66 -0.44 -22.34
C VAL A 187 20.35 0.23 -21.95
N ILE A 188 20.33 0.85 -20.77
CA ILE A 188 19.16 1.52 -20.24
C ILE A 188 18.98 2.89 -20.89
N TYR A 189 20.05 3.69 -20.94
CA TYR A 189 20.04 5.05 -21.48
C TYR A 189 20.90 5.15 -22.73
N LYS A 190 20.31 5.56 -23.85
CA LYS A 190 21.02 5.75 -25.14
C LYS A 190 21.29 7.21 -25.49
N LYS A 191 20.76 8.14 -24.70
CA LYS A 191 20.85 9.60 -24.85
C LYS A 191 20.69 10.26 -23.49
N ALA A 192 20.84 11.57 -23.40
CA ALA A 192 20.52 12.34 -22.21
C ALA A 192 19.11 12.03 -21.70
N PHE A 193 18.94 11.95 -20.39
CA PHE A 193 17.72 11.54 -19.71
C PHE A 193 17.53 12.35 -18.42
N THR A 194 16.36 12.27 -17.81
CA THR A 194 16.14 12.75 -16.44
C THR A 194 16.49 11.61 -15.49
N PRO A 195 17.33 11.84 -14.47
CA PRO A 195 17.62 10.82 -13.45
C PRO A 195 16.34 10.26 -12.84
N PRO A 196 16.31 8.98 -12.46
CA PRO A 196 15.14 8.38 -11.85
C PRO A 196 14.84 9.03 -10.51
N THR A 197 13.60 9.51 -10.34
CA THR A 197 13.12 10.16 -9.11
C THR A 197 12.51 9.16 -8.12
N ARG A 198 12.49 7.89 -8.46
CA ARG A 198 11.96 6.81 -7.64
C ARG A 198 13.01 5.72 -7.42
N GLN A 199 12.79 4.92 -6.37
CA GLN A 199 13.58 3.71 -6.17
C GLN A 199 13.45 2.78 -7.37
N LEU A 200 14.59 2.36 -7.89
CA LEU A 200 14.66 1.37 -8.94
C LEU A 200 14.25 -0.01 -8.41
N THR A 201 13.92 -0.90 -9.32
CA THR A 201 13.66 -2.32 -9.04
C THR A 201 14.40 -3.19 -10.05
N VAL A 202 14.54 -4.47 -9.78
CA VAL A 202 15.11 -5.43 -10.74
C VAL A 202 14.35 -5.51 -12.06
N HIS A 203 13.10 -5.04 -12.07
CA HIS A 203 12.21 -5.07 -13.24
C HIS A 203 12.18 -3.75 -14.03
N ASP A 204 12.84 -2.70 -13.55
CA ASP A 204 12.95 -1.40 -14.24
C ASP A 204 13.99 -1.42 -15.37
N GLY A 205 14.08 -2.47 -16.04
CA GLY A 205 14.99 -2.67 -17.15
C GLY A 205 14.24 -3.17 -18.38
N PRO A 206 14.98 -3.63 -19.35
CA PRO A 206 14.40 -4.28 -20.52
C PRO A 206 13.59 -5.52 -20.14
N SER A 207 12.66 -5.87 -21.01
CA SER A 207 11.63 -6.90 -20.79
C SER A 207 12.14 -8.32 -20.48
N ASP A 208 13.43 -8.54 -20.57
CA ASP A 208 14.09 -9.85 -20.48
C ASP A 208 14.96 -10.03 -19.22
N ASN A 209 14.76 -9.17 -18.21
CA ASN A 209 15.38 -9.26 -16.87
C ASN A 209 16.92 -9.41 -16.92
N LYS A 210 17.58 -8.40 -17.48
CA LYS A 210 19.04 -8.34 -17.59
C LYS A 210 19.75 -7.73 -16.37
N THR A 211 19.01 -7.41 -15.32
CA THR A 211 19.60 -6.91 -14.06
C THR A 211 20.30 -8.07 -13.36
N VAL A 212 21.59 -7.94 -13.17
CA VAL A 212 22.46 -8.96 -12.53
C VAL A 212 22.89 -8.55 -11.13
N LEU A 213 22.68 -7.28 -10.75
CA LEU A 213 22.84 -6.77 -9.38
C LEU A 213 21.88 -5.63 -9.13
N PHE A 214 21.23 -5.65 -7.97
CA PHE A 214 20.50 -4.50 -7.42
C PHE A 214 20.64 -4.46 -5.89
N CYS A 215 21.42 -3.50 -5.38
CA CYS A 215 21.72 -3.37 -3.96
C CYS A 215 21.86 -1.91 -3.52
N CYS A 216 22.27 -1.67 -2.26
CA CYS A 216 22.48 -0.36 -1.65
C CYS A 216 21.22 0.53 -1.60
N HIS A 217 20.04 -0.06 -1.57
CA HIS A 217 18.75 0.65 -1.60
C HIS A 217 17.97 0.58 -0.28
N SER A 218 18.45 -0.18 0.70
CA SER A 218 17.76 -0.36 1.98
C SER A 218 18.27 0.65 3.01
N SER A 219 17.34 1.23 3.78
CA SER A 219 17.64 2.06 4.96
C SER A 219 17.88 1.26 6.24
N GLN A 220 17.69 -0.06 6.20
CA GLN A 220 17.73 -0.95 7.36
C GLN A 220 18.85 -1.98 7.29
N ASP A 221 19.17 -2.42 6.08
CA ASP A 221 20.09 -3.55 5.85
C ASP A 221 21.06 -3.22 4.69
N PRO A 222 22.37 -3.01 4.99
CA PRO A 222 23.36 -2.72 3.95
C PRO A 222 23.63 -3.92 3.03
N LEU A 223 23.26 -5.13 3.45
CA LEU A 223 23.43 -6.36 2.67
C LEU A 223 22.20 -6.69 1.80
N ARG A 224 21.17 -5.86 1.82
CA ARG A 224 19.97 -6.07 1.02
C ARG A 224 20.28 -6.08 -0.48
N GLU A 225 19.96 -7.20 -1.12
CA GLU A 225 20.18 -7.47 -2.53
C GLU A 225 18.96 -8.18 -3.12
N GLU A 226 18.62 -7.90 -4.38
CA GLU A 226 17.35 -8.36 -4.98
C GLU A 226 17.53 -9.33 -6.16
N THR A 227 18.79 -9.66 -6.53
CA THR A 227 19.07 -10.58 -7.66
C THR A 227 19.56 -11.96 -7.21
N GLY A 228 19.69 -12.18 -5.91
CA GLY A 228 20.10 -13.45 -5.29
C GLY A 228 21.61 -13.60 -5.14
N LYS A 229 22.37 -12.50 -5.15
CA LYS A 229 23.82 -12.50 -4.86
C LYS A 229 24.07 -12.43 -3.35
N ASP A 230 25.10 -13.15 -2.90
CA ASP A 230 25.58 -13.03 -1.52
C ASP A 230 26.44 -11.78 -1.36
N ILE A 231 26.10 -10.95 -0.38
CA ILE A 231 26.87 -9.75 -0.02
C ILE A 231 27.40 -9.90 1.40
N VAL A 232 28.66 -9.55 1.60
CA VAL A 232 29.28 -9.50 2.92
C VAL A 232 29.90 -8.14 3.19
N ILE A 233 29.97 -7.76 4.46
CA ILE A 233 30.67 -6.55 4.90
C ILE A 233 32.16 -6.84 4.98
N GLY A 234 32.94 -6.00 4.28
CA GLY A 234 34.38 -5.94 4.42
C GLY A 234 34.82 -4.67 5.10
N THR A 235 35.84 -4.78 5.94
CA THR A 235 36.46 -3.62 6.59
C THR A 235 37.97 -3.75 6.52
N LYS A 236 38.65 -2.67 6.24
CA LYS A 236 40.08 -2.55 6.47
C LYS A 236 40.32 -2.25 7.95
N SER A 237 41.47 -2.63 8.49
CA SER A 237 41.78 -2.61 9.91
C SER A 237 41.35 -1.33 10.64
N GLY A 238 40.58 -1.49 11.69
CA GLY A 238 40.17 -0.38 12.57
C GLY A 238 39.02 0.52 12.09
N THR A 239 38.45 0.24 10.94
CA THR A 239 37.31 1.02 10.40
C THR A 239 35.98 0.28 10.70
N PRO A 240 34.95 0.95 11.22
CA PRO A 240 33.61 0.36 11.31
C PRO A 240 33.09 -0.03 9.91
N GLY A 241 32.32 -1.13 9.82
CA GLY A 241 31.73 -1.59 8.55
C GLY A 241 30.77 -0.57 7.93
N PRO A 242 30.45 -0.73 6.65
CA PRO A 242 29.44 0.08 5.98
C PRO A 242 28.07 -0.10 6.63
N VAL A 243 27.29 0.99 6.68
CA VAL A 243 26.04 1.04 7.42
C VAL A 243 24.90 1.52 6.51
N ALA A 244 23.78 0.83 6.57
CA ALA A 244 22.55 1.32 5.94
C ALA A 244 22.05 2.60 6.59
N THR A 245 21.51 3.51 5.80
CA THR A 245 21.05 4.81 6.27
C THR A 245 19.84 5.31 5.48
N THR A 246 19.04 6.14 6.12
CA THR A 246 17.92 6.86 5.48
C THR A 246 18.36 8.08 4.69
N PHE A 247 19.64 8.42 4.67
CA PHE A 247 20.17 9.53 3.87
C PHE A 247 20.12 9.14 2.39
N THR A 248 19.18 9.70 1.67
CA THR A 248 18.85 9.35 0.29
C THR A 248 18.95 10.54 -0.64
N PRO A 249 19.11 10.33 -1.96
CA PRO A 249 19.06 11.42 -2.93
C PRO A 249 17.83 12.28 -2.74
N ASP A 250 18.04 13.59 -2.62
CA ASP A 250 16.98 14.57 -2.72
C ASP A 250 16.71 14.83 -4.21
N VAL A 251 15.70 14.20 -4.72
CA VAL A 251 15.32 14.27 -6.13
C VAL A 251 14.30 15.39 -6.41
N GLY A 252 14.11 16.27 -5.44
CA GLY A 252 13.39 17.54 -5.55
C GLY A 252 11.93 17.44 -5.99
N ASN A 253 11.70 17.00 -7.18
CA ASN A 253 10.35 16.84 -7.73
C ASN A 253 9.51 15.79 -6.99
N ASP A 254 10.15 14.85 -6.37
CA ASP A 254 9.47 13.80 -5.64
C ASP A 254 8.81 14.34 -4.36
N HIS A 255 9.47 15.28 -3.70
CA HIS A 255 8.90 15.96 -2.55
C HIS A 255 7.69 16.83 -2.93
N THR A 256 7.75 17.44 -4.09
CA THR A 256 6.62 18.23 -4.59
C THR A 256 5.44 17.32 -4.91
N HIS A 257 5.68 16.18 -5.51
CA HIS A 257 4.66 15.17 -5.72
C HIS A 257 4.21 14.54 -4.40
N GLY A 258 5.13 14.18 -3.52
CA GLY A 258 4.81 13.66 -2.20
C GLY A 258 3.97 14.65 -1.40
N THR A 259 4.35 15.92 -1.39
CA THR A 259 3.61 16.96 -0.67
C THR A 259 2.22 17.18 -1.25
N VAL A 260 2.09 17.19 -2.56
CA VAL A 260 0.78 17.29 -3.22
C VAL A 260 -0.09 16.09 -2.91
N LEU A 261 0.51 14.92 -2.84
CA LEU A 261 -0.19 13.68 -2.54
C LEU A 261 -0.50 13.53 -1.05
N GLU A 262 0.44 13.93 -0.18
CA GLU A 262 0.26 13.96 1.26
C GLU A 262 -0.75 15.01 1.72
N GLY A 263 -0.96 16.05 0.95
CA GLY A 263 -1.97 17.06 1.19
C GLY A 263 -3.40 16.56 1.07
N GLY A 264 -3.60 15.25 0.94
CA GLY A 264 -4.92 14.64 0.80
C GLY A 264 -5.61 15.06 -0.49
N THR A 265 -4.84 15.67 -1.36
CA THR A 265 -5.34 16.05 -2.64
C THR A 265 -5.25 14.89 -3.59
N ALA A 266 -6.14 14.86 -4.35
CA ALA A 266 -6.41 14.17 -5.57
C ALA A 266 -5.65 12.88 -5.82
N PHE A 267 -4.35 12.90 -5.79
CA PHE A 267 -3.62 11.77 -6.33
C PHE A 267 -2.45 11.37 -5.45
N ASN A 268 -2.75 10.62 -4.43
CA ASN A 268 -1.77 9.88 -3.69
C ASN A 268 -1.59 8.53 -4.40
N SER A 269 -0.49 8.35 -5.10
CA SER A 269 -0.19 7.09 -5.78
C SER A 269 -0.18 5.91 -4.81
N LEU A 270 0.18 6.18 -3.57
CA LEU A 270 0.09 5.20 -2.52
C LEU A 270 -1.35 4.77 -2.26
N ASN A 271 -2.32 5.59 -2.49
CA ASN A 271 -3.72 5.27 -2.28
C ASN A 271 -4.43 4.79 -3.55
N TYR A 272 -3.95 5.19 -4.74
CA TYR A 272 -4.68 4.97 -5.98
C TYR A 272 -4.01 4.03 -6.96
N LEU A 273 -2.70 3.94 -6.92
CA LEU A 273 -1.95 3.17 -7.91
C LEU A 273 -1.58 1.77 -7.50
N THR A 274 -1.65 1.46 -6.24
CA THR A 274 -1.57 0.07 -5.81
C THR A 274 -2.89 -0.64 -5.83
N LEU A 275 -3.87 -0.01 -6.44
CA LEU A 275 -5.04 -0.77 -6.81
C LEU A 275 -4.64 -1.98 -7.64
N PRO A 276 -5.24 -3.07 -7.33
CA PRO A 276 -6.46 -3.26 -6.60
C PRO A 276 -6.32 -3.38 -5.07
N ARG A 277 -5.36 -2.84 -4.41
CA ARG A 277 -5.14 -3.06 -2.97
C ARG A 277 -5.70 -1.95 -2.05
N GLY A 278 -6.45 -1.00 -2.57
CA GLY A 278 -6.85 0.16 -1.80
C GLY A 278 -5.67 1.12 -1.61
N THR A 279 -5.40 1.57 -0.43
CA THR A 279 -4.29 2.47 -0.17
C THR A 279 -2.96 1.74 -0.06
N THR A 280 -1.89 2.36 -0.50
CA THR A 280 -0.59 1.74 -0.68
C THR A 280 0.31 1.79 0.53
N THR A 281 0.01 2.62 1.48
CA THR A 281 0.76 2.66 2.73
C THR A 281 0.80 1.31 3.44
N GLN A 282 -0.01 0.36 2.97
CA GLN A 282 -0.04 -0.98 3.50
C GLN A 282 -0.26 -1.99 2.38
N SER A 283 0.75 -2.75 2.06
CA SER A 283 0.73 -3.77 1.02
C SER A 283 -0.37 -4.85 1.19
N ASN A 284 -0.97 -4.92 2.37
CA ASN A 284 -2.01 -5.89 2.73
C ASN A 284 -3.42 -5.28 2.86
N ARG A 285 -3.65 -4.03 2.47
CA ARG A 285 -4.99 -3.42 2.51
C ARG A 285 -5.88 -3.96 1.39
N GLY A 286 -7.18 -3.92 1.66
CA GLY A 286 -8.20 -4.53 0.80
C GLY A 286 -8.83 -5.75 1.45
N ARG A 287 -8.68 -5.90 2.77
CA ARG A 287 -9.35 -6.92 3.55
C ARG A 287 -10.74 -6.44 3.94
N GLY A 288 -11.75 -7.17 3.49
CA GLY A 288 -13.12 -7.03 3.94
C GLY A 288 -13.43 -8.03 5.04
N LEU A 289 -14.13 -7.59 6.07
CA LEU A 289 -14.61 -8.44 7.14
C LEU A 289 -16.13 -8.35 7.21
N PHE A 290 -16.76 -9.46 7.57
CA PHE A 290 -18.21 -9.57 7.76
C PHE A 290 -18.50 -10.41 8.99
N GLY A 291 -19.28 -9.88 9.93
CA GLY A 291 -19.47 -10.52 11.23
C GLY A 291 -20.92 -10.58 11.71
N GLY A 292 -21.16 -11.51 12.63
CA GLY A 292 -22.46 -11.76 13.23
C GLY A 292 -23.52 -12.26 12.25
N GLY A 293 -24.75 -11.98 12.56
CA GLY A 293 -25.90 -12.36 11.74
C GLY A 293 -26.74 -13.47 12.36
N TYR A 294 -27.82 -13.79 11.66
CA TYR A 294 -28.79 -14.79 12.06
C TYR A 294 -28.84 -15.93 11.06
N TYR A 295 -28.68 -17.12 11.55
CA TYR A 295 -28.72 -18.37 10.78
C TYR A 295 -30.01 -19.11 11.08
N GLU A 296 -30.72 -19.53 10.05
CA GLU A 296 -32.04 -20.16 10.16
C GLU A 296 -32.12 -21.48 9.41
N PRO A 297 -31.56 -22.57 9.96
CA PRO A 297 -31.60 -23.90 9.31
C PRO A 297 -32.89 -24.68 9.65
N GLY A 298 -34.05 -24.03 9.78
CA GLY A 298 -35.27 -24.65 10.24
C GLY A 298 -35.41 -24.64 11.77
N ALA A 299 -35.61 -25.77 12.43
CA ALA A 299 -35.86 -25.84 13.89
C ALA A 299 -34.67 -25.48 14.79
N GLY A 300 -33.53 -25.03 14.23
CA GLY A 300 -32.30 -24.75 14.95
C GLY A 300 -31.73 -23.34 14.74
N SER A 301 -32.60 -22.33 14.61
CA SER A 301 -32.15 -20.92 14.42
C SER A 301 -31.15 -20.43 15.46
N ALA A 302 -30.10 -19.79 15.05
CA ALA A 302 -29.04 -19.31 15.94
C ALA A 302 -28.46 -17.95 15.52
N ASN A 303 -28.09 -17.14 16.53
CA ASN A 303 -27.23 -16.00 16.30
C ASN A 303 -25.78 -16.44 16.16
N LEU A 304 -25.06 -15.77 15.25
CA LEU A 304 -23.66 -16.06 15.01
C LEU A 304 -22.76 -15.05 15.72
N LYS A 305 -21.61 -15.52 16.13
CA LYS A 305 -20.50 -14.69 16.61
C LYS A 305 -19.32 -14.67 15.65
N SER A 306 -19.33 -15.56 14.65
CA SER A 306 -18.24 -15.67 13.69
C SER A 306 -18.02 -14.39 12.90
N ILE A 307 -16.74 -14.06 12.74
CA ILE A 307 -16.24 -13.01 11.85
C ILE A 307 -15.53 -13.73 10.71
N GLU A 308 -15.83 -13.35 9.51
CA GLU A 308 -15.19 -13.89 8.31
C GLU A 308 -14.51 -12.77 7.53
N TYR A 309 -13.51 -13.12 6.75
CA TYR A 309 -12.80 -12.15 5.91
C TYR A 309 -12.57 -12.67 4.50
N PHE A 310 -12.38 -11.74 3.59
CA PHE A 310 -12.01 -11.99 2.20
C PHE A 310 -11.17 -10.82 1.65
N ASN A 311 -10.50 -11.07 0.54
CA ASN A 311 -9.78 -10.01 -0.16
C ASN A 311 -10.73 -9.35 -1.18
N ILE A 312 -11.08 -8.08 -0.99
CA ILE A 312 -12.02 -7.33 -1.86
C ILE A 312 -11.55 -7.28 -3.31
N GLN A 313 -10.27 -7.44 -3.56
CA GLN A 313 -9.65 -7.28 -4.88
C GLN A 313 -9.76 -8.52 -5.76
N SER A 314 -9.88 -9.69 -5.15
CA SER A 314 -10.03 -10.96 -5.83
C SER A 314 -11.33 -11.63 -5.40
N THR A 315 -12.12 -12.08 -6.37
CA THR A 315 -13.31 -12.90 -6.09
C THR A 315 -12.93 -14.20 -5.42
N GLY A 316 -13.77 -14.70 -4.53
CA GLY A 316 -13.58 -15.93 -3.79
C GLY A 316 -14.38 -15.95 -2.51
N ASN A 317 -14.47 -17.11 -1.89
CA ASN A 317 -15.21 -17.31 -0.66
C ASN A 317 -14.52 -16.66 0.53
N SER A 318 -15.29 -16.31 1.55
CA SER A 318 -14.76 -15.87 2.82
C SER A 318 -14.07 -17.00 3.58
N ILE A 319 -13.22 -16.61 4.49
CA ILE A 319 -12.44 -17.50 5.36
C ILE A 319 -12.67 -17.04 6.80
N ASP A 320 -12.64 -17.96 7.75
CA ASP A 320 -12.76 -17.68 9.17
C ASP A 320 -11.69 -16.68 9.64
N PHE A 321 -12.11 -15.66 10.36
CA PHE A 321 -11.23 -14.67 10.98
C PHE A 321 -11.09 -14.88 12.48
N GLY A 322 -12.17 -15.28 13.12
CA GLY A 322 -12.33 -15.44 14.55
C GLY A 322 -13.76 -15.11 15.01
N ASP A 323 -13.94 -14.89 16.28
CA ASP A 323 -15.26 -14.70 16.90
C ASP A 323 -15.39 -13.33 17.58
N ARG A 324 -16.60 -12.79 17.59
CA ARG A 324 -17.00 -11.70 18.49
C ARG A 324 -16.98 -12.18 19.95
N THR A 325 -16.96 -11.23 20.90
CA THR A 325 -17.12 -11.55 22.33
C THR A 325 -18.51 -12.07 22.64
N ILE A 326 -19.52 -11.65 21.86
CA ILE A 326 -20.93 -12.01 22.03
C ILE A 326 -21.59 -12.41 20.71
N VAL A 327 -22.54 -13.32 20.76
CA VAL A 327 -23.40 -13.65 19.61
C VAL A 327 -24.37 -12.50 19.31
N GLY A 328 -24.73 -12.29 18.04
CA GLY A 328 -25.73 -11.28 17.71
C GLY A 328 -25.95 -11.04 16.24
N HIS A 329 -27.10 -10.42 15.95
CA HIS A 329 -27.48 -9.94 14.62
C HIS A 329 -27.98 -8.49 14.71
N GLY A 330 -28.09 -7.79 13.59
CA GLY A 330 -28.53 -6.40 13.57
C GLY A 330 -27.52 -5.46 14.25
N LEU A 331 -26.24 -5.75 14.10
CA LEU A 331 -25.13 -4.98 14.64
C LEU A 331 -24.69 -3.88 13.65
N ALA A 332 -24.09 -2.84 14.19
CA ALA A 332 -23.39 -1.84 13.41
C ALA A 332 -21.88 -2.10 13.38
N THR A 333 -21.25 -1.66 12.32
CA THR A 333 -19.80 -1.79 12.14
C THR A 333 -19.19 -0.52 11.59
N LEU A 334 -17.97 -0.27 11.99
CA LEU A 334 -17.13 0.81 11.47
C LEU A 334 -15.65 0.41 11.56
N SER A 335 -14.78 1.15 10.90
CA SER A 335 -13.36 0.82 10.95
C SER A 335 -12.43 1.99 10.66
N SER A 336 -11.20 1.86 11.12
CA SER A 336 -10.04 2.54 10.57
C SER A 336 -9.30 1.58 9.63
N SER A 337 -8.17 2.02 9.12
CA SER A 337 -7.31 1.14 8.29
C SER A 337 -6.69 -0.03 9.05
N THR A 338 -6.73 -0.03 10.36
CA THR A 338 -6.09 -1.07 11.21
C THR A 338 -7.04 -1.77 12.16
N ARG A 339 -8.11 -1.09 12.57
CA ARG A 339 -9.04 -1.58 13.59
C ARG A 339 -10.45 -1.61 13.03
N GLY A 340 -11.10 -2.76 13.13
CA GLY A 340 -12.53 -2.92 12.91
C GLY A 340 -13.27 -2.93 14.24
N VAL A 341 -14.41 -2.26 14.30
CA VAL A 341 -15.24 -2.14 15.49
C VAL A 341 -16.65 -2.62 15.16
N MET A 342 -17.19 -3.46 16.01
CA MET A 342 -18.53 -4.03 15.92
C MET A 342 -19.30 -3.70 17.19
N MET A 343 -20.55 -3.30 17.07
CA MET A 343 -21.27 -2.81 18.22
C MET A 343 -22.74 -3.21 18.23
N GLY A 344 -23.28 -3.36 19.42
CA GLY A 344 -24.67 -3.68 19.67
C GLY A 344 -25.09 -5.02 19.09
N GLY A 345 -26.29 -5.08 18.67
CA GLY A 345 -26.95 -6.26 18.15
C GLY A 345 -27.87 -6.93 19.15
N ARG A 346 -28.60 -7.90 18.68
CA ARG A 346 -29.55 -8.68 19.46
C ARG A 346 -29.08 -10.12 19.55
N ALA A 347 -28.90 -10.62 20.77
CA ALA A 347 -28.66 -12.03 21.03
C ALA A 347 -30.02 -12.75 21.16
N TYR A 348 -30.48 -13.40 20.12
CA TYR A 348 -31.74 -14.16 20.17
C TYR A 348 -31.44 -15.64 20.39
N HIS A 349 -32.08 -16.22 21.40
CA HIS A 349 -32.01 -17.66 21.63
C HIS A 349 -33.42 -18.26 21.52
N TYR A 350 -33.71 -18.89 20.38
CA TYR A 350 -34.99 -19.58 20.16
C TYR A 350 -34.87 -21.05 20.62
N PRO A 351 -35.84 -21.67 21.32
CA PRO A 351 -37.22 -21.22 21.55
C PRO A 351 -37.54 -20.78 23.00
N SER A 352 -36.59 -20.50 23.86
CA SER A 352 -36.85 -20.55 25.30
C SER A 352 -36.66 -19.24 26.09
N ALA A 353 -36.47 -18.08 25.46
CA ALA A 353 -36.31 -16.83 26.22
C ALA A 353 -37.39 -15.79 25.90
N PRO A 354 -38.18 -15.34 26.89
CA PRO A 354 -39.22 -14.35 26.69
C PRO A 354 -38.73 -12.90 26.54
N SER A 355 -37.46 -12.61 26.74
CA SER A 355 -36.84 -11.33 26.43
C SER A 355 -35.34 -11.52 26.30
N VAL A 356 -34.83 -11.31 25.13
CA VAL A 356 -33.39 -11.41 24.89
C VAL A 356 -32.77 -10.05 25.06
N PRO A 357 -31.75 -9.89 25.88
CA PRO A 357 -31.11 -8.62 26.06
C PRO A 357 -30.48 -8.17 24.72
N GLN A 358 -30.84 -6.99 24.32
CA GLN A 358 -30.02 -6.20 23.41
C GLN A 358 -28.70 -5.93 24.14
N THR A 359 -27.66 -5.68 23.42
CA THR A 359 -26.35 -5.42 24.04
C THR A 359 -25.85 -4.03 23.68
N ASN A 360 -25.20 -3.38 24.63
CA ASN A 360 -24.45 -2.15 24.44
C ASN A 360 -22.95 -2.40 24.15
N ILE A 361 -22.51 -3.64 24.11
CA ILE A 361 -21.10 -4.03 23.95
C ILE A 361 -20.56 -3.52 22.64
N ILE A 362 -19.36 -2.95 22.71
CA ILE A 362 -18.53 -2.60 21.55
C ILE A 362 -17.32 -3.54 21.55
N ASP A 363 -17.16 -4.30 20.48
CA ASP A 363 -16.03 -5.19 20.24
C ASP A 363 -15.09 -4.60 19.20
N TYR A 364 -13.81 -4.97 19.24
CA TYR A 364 -12.87 -4.63 18.16
C TYR A 364 -11.95 -5.78 17.75
N VAL A 365 -11.47 -5.70 16.53
CA VAL A 365 -10.42 -6.59 16.00
C VAL A 365 -9.32 -5.77 15.34
N THR A 366 -8.12 -6.31 15.32
CA THR A 366 -7.03 -5.80 14.45
C THR A 366 -7.18 -6.43 13.08
N ILE A 367 -7.52 -5.64 12.06
CA ILE A 367 -7.90 -6.15 10.73
C ILE A 367 -6.80 -6.99 10.06
N ALA A 368 -5.54 -6.63 10.28
CA ALA A 368 -4.41 -7.32 9.64
C ALA A 368 -4.16 -8.74 10.15
N THR A 369 -4.61 -9.06 11.37
CA THR A 369 -4.28 -10.34 12.05
C THR A 369 -5.56 -11.07 12.45
N THR A 370 -5.71 -12.31 12.01
CA THR A 370 -6.84 -13.17 12.41
C THR A 370 -6.80 -13.46 13.90
N ALA A 371 -7.86 -13.13 14.61
CA ALA A 371 -8.02 -13.36 16.04
C ALA A 371 -9.46 -13.10 16.46
N ASN A 372 -9.82 -13.55 17.64
CA ASN A 372 -11.09 -13.18 18.27
C ASN A 372 -11.11 -11.70 18.63
N ALA A 373 -12.30 -11.12 18.59
CA ALA A 373 -12.54 -9.75 19.02
C ALA A 373 -12.24 -9.58 20.51
N GLN A 374 -11.88 -8.36 20.86
CA GLN A 374 -11.65 -7.92 22.24
C GLN A 374 -12.63 -6.82 22.61
N ASP A 375 -12.84 -6.64 23.90
CA ASP A 375 -13.69 -5.57 24.42
C ASP A 375 -13.09 -4.20 24.07
N PHE A 376 -13.91 -3.33 23.51
CA PHE A 376 -13.57 -1.93 23.21
C PHE A 376 -14.15 -0.98 24.26
N GLY A 377 -15.37 -1.27 24.75
CA GLY A 377 -16.17 -0.47 25.66
C GLY A 377 -17.66 -0.65 25.42
N ASP A 378 -18.48 0.29 25.87
CA ASP A 378 -19.92 0.24 25.80
C ASP A 378 -20.54 1.43 25.07
N MET A 379 -21.70 1.23 24.47
CA MET A 379 -22.50 2.32 23.91
C MET A 379 -23.23 3.08 25.04
N VAL A 380 -23.14 4.41 25.01
CA VAL A 380 -23.78 5.30 25.96
C VAL A 380 -25.32 5.28 25.84
N ASP A 381 -25.80 5.05 24.62
CA ASP A 381 -27.22 5.06 24.30
C ASP A 381 -27.99 3.81 24.77
N GLY A 382 -27.31 2.94 25.50
CA GLY A 382 -27.88 1.72 26.08
C GLY A 382 -28.12 0.62 25.06
N ASP A 383 -28.90 -0.34 25.47
CA ASP A 383 -29.22 -1.52 24.67
C ASP A 383 -30.12 -1.18 23.48
N SER A 384 -29.69 -1.52 22.29
CA SER A 384 -30.52 -1.47 21.09
C SER A 384 -30.05 -2.48 20.05
N TYR A 385 -30.92 -2.80 19.14
CA TYR A 385 -30.53 -3.58 17.97
C TYR A 385 -30.78 -2.79 16.69
N ILE A 386 -30.03 -3.14 15.64
CA ILE A 386 -30.20 -2.53 14.33
C ILE A 386 -29.76 -1.06 14.30
N PHE A 387 -28.53 -0.85 14.76
CA PHE A 387 -27.81 0.40 14.54
C PHE A 387 -27.27 0.49 13.11
N ALA A 388 -26.93 1.69 12.70
CA ALA A 388 -26.00 1.91 11.60
C ALA A 388 -24.83 2.75 12.09
N ALA A 389 -23.68 2.50 11.52
CA ALA A 389 -22.50 3.29 11.81
C ALA A 389 -21.71 3.60 10.54
N ALA A 390 -20.96 4.69 10.59
CA ALA A 390 -20.13 5.16 9.50
C ALA A 390 -18.90 5.86 10.07
N SER A 391 -17.75 5.71 9.47
CA SER A 391 -16.50 6.24 10.02
C SER A 391 -15.57 6.85 8.97
N ASN A 392 -14.75 7.78 9.45
CA ASN A 392 -13.48 8.10 8.79
C ASN A 392 -12.31 7.40 9.51
N ALA A 393 -11.08 7.76 9.20
CA ALA A 393 -9.90 7.12 9.77
C ALA A 393 -9.77 7.25 11.30
N THR A 394 -10.45 8.21 11.92
CA THR A 394 -10.28 8.53 13.34
C THR A 394 -11.54 8.38 14.18
N ARG A 395 -12.70 8.69 13.62
CA ARG A 395 -13.97 8.77 14.33
C ARG A 395 -15.07 7.96 13.64
N GLY A 396 -15.81 7.20 14.43
CA GLY A 396 -17.01 6.52 13.99
C GLY A 396 -18.26 7.17 14.58
N ILE A 397 -19.24 7.46 13.73
CA ILE A 397 -20.58 7.96 14.13
C ILE A 397 -21.53 6.77 14.14
N ILE A 398 -22.31 6.67 15.20
CA ILE A 398 -23.28 5.62 15.46
C ILE A 398 -24.66 6.27 15.49
N SER A 399 -25.61 5.78 14.72
CA SER A 399 -27.00 6.20 14.78
C SER A 399 -27.85 5.06 15.34
N LYS A 400 -28.60 5.35 16.42
CA LYS A 400 -29.38 4.38 17.15
C LYS A 400 -30.61 3.93 16.37
N GLY A 401 -30.89 2.64 16.40
CA GLY A 401 -32.10 2.09 15.84
C GLY A 401 -33.33 2.39 16.70
N GLY A 402 -34.42 2.82 16.06
CA GLY A 402 -35.69 3.13 16.72
C GLY A 402 -35.72 4.46 17.47
N ALA A 403 -34.65 5.24 17.43
CA ALA A 403 -34.53 6.55 18.07
C ALA A 403 -33.81 7.54 17.14
N THR A 404 -33.68 8.79 17.57
CA THR A 404 -32.92 9.82 16.85
C THR A 404 -31.51 10.01 17.39
N ASP A 405 -31.24 9.48 18.59
CA ASP A 405 -29.94 9.64 19.26
C ASP A 405 -28.76 9.19 18.39
N MET A 406 -27.70 9.95 18.46
CA MET A 406 -26.42 9.62 17.82
C MET A 406 -25.27 9.71 18.82
N SER A 407 -24.35 8.79 18.72
CA SER A 407 -23.11 8.78 19.50
C SER A 407 -21.88 8.58 18.60
N TYR A 408 -20.70 8.74 19.16
CA TYR A 408 -19.45 8.51 18.43
C TYR A 408 -18.39 7.80 19.26
N VAL A 409 -17.45 7.17 18.58
CA VAL A 409 -16.23 6.61 19.17
C VAL A 409 -15.00 7.16 18.47
N THR A 410 -13.90 7.31 19.23
CA THR A 410 -12.56 7.52 18.66
C THR A 410 -11.92 6.16 18.44
N ILE A 411 -11.73 5.75 17.18
CA ILE A 411 -11.39 4.37 16.83
C ILE A 411 -10.02 3.93 17.40
N ALA A 412 -9.08 4.85 17.52
CA ALA A 412 -7.73 4.55 18.00
C ALA A 412 -7.67 4.26 19.51
N THR A 413 -8.58 4.80 20.31
CA THR A 413 -8.60 4.68 21.78
C THR A 413 -9.77 3.84 22.23
N LEU A 414 -9.51 2.92 23.16
CA LEU A 414 -10.58 2.14 23.81
C LEU A 414 -11.43 3.04 24.73
N GLY A 415 -12.69 2.68 24.90
CA GLY A 415 -13.62 3.37 25.79
C GLY A 415 -15.04 3.41 25.24
N ASN A 416 -15.94 3.88 26.06
CA ASN A 416 -17.36 3.97 25.72
C ASN A 416 -17.62 4.99 24.61
N SER A 417 -18.72 4.82 23.89
CA SER A 417 -19.20 5.86 22.99
C SER A 417 -19.60 7.11 23.75
N VAL A 418 -19.59 8.24 23.06
CA VAL A 418 -19.94 9.56 23.62
C VAL A 418 -21.06 10.14 22.77
N ASP A 419 -22.07 10.71 23.43
CA ASP A 419 -23.16 11.42 22.78
C ASP A 419 -22.60 12.53 21.84
N THR A 420 -23.14 12.63 20.63
CA THR A 420 -22.73 13.68 19.67
C THR A 420 -23.29 15.06 20.05
N GLY A 421 -24.32 15.12 20.87
CA GLY A 421 -25.12 16.31 21.14
C GLY A 421 -26.01 16.71 19.95
N GLY A 422 -26.18 15.86 18.96
CA GLY A 422 -27.05 16.04 17.82
C GLY A 422 -27.83 14.78 17.47
N ASP A 423 -28.94 14.95 16.77
CA ASP A 423 -29.91 13.92 16.45
C ASP A 423 -29.99 13.59 14.96
N SER A 424 -30.37 12.35 14.66
CA SER A 424 -30.86 11.97 13.34
C SER A 424 -32.19 12.66 13.03
N THR A 425 -32.41 13.03 11.77
CA THR A 425 -33.68 13.68 11.38
C THR A 425 -34.91 12.78 11.54
N ILE A 426 -34.71 11.46 11.65
CA ILE A 426 -35.79 10.48 11.71
C ILE A 426 -35.37 9.23 12.50
N ALA A 427 -36.25 8.78 13.38
CA ALA A 427 -36.13 7.50 14.07
C ALA A 427 -36.44 6.36 13.08
N ARG A 428 -35.50 5.40 12.92
CA ARG A 428 -35.64 4.27 11.99
C ARG A 428 -34.85 3.04 12.44
N ASN A 429 -35.23 1.89 11.91
CA ASN A 429 -34.56 0.61 12.13
C ASN A 429 -34.05 0.06 10.79
N THR A 430 -33.10 -0.86 10.82
CA THR A 430 -32.67 -1.65 9.66
C THR A 430 -32.16 -0.82 8.47
N PHE A 431 -31.42 0.20 8.77
CA PHE A 431 -30.80 1.11 7.81
C PHE A 431 -29.30 0.84 7.69
N THR A 432 -28.65 1.52 6.77
CA THR A 432 -27.21 1.37 6.56
C THR A 432 -26.45 2.64 6.86
N GLY A 433 -25.15 2.48 7.18
CA GLY A 433 -24.19 3.58 7.28
C GLY A 433 -22.96 3.34 6.41
N PHE A 434 -22.46 4.39 5.78
CA PHE A 434 -21.21 4.42 5.02
C PHE A 434 -20.67 5.86 4.99
N ALA A 435 -19.41 6.05 4.62
CA ALA A 435 -18.79 7.37 4.77
C ALA A 435 -17.90 7.79 3.61
N SER A 436 -17.72 9.10 3.48
CA SER A 436 -16.53 9.74 2.94
C SER A 436 -15.62 10.21 4.08
N PRO A 437 -14.43 10.76 3.83
CA PRO A 437 -13.57 11.30 4.90
C PRO A 437 -14.22 12.36 5.77
N THR A 438 -15.25 13.04 5.26
CA THR A 438 -15.90 14.18 5.90
C THR A 438 -17.33 13.92 6.34
N ARG A 439 -18.06 13.03 5.66
CA ARG A 439 -19.50 12.78 5.87
C ARG A 439 -19.80 11.34 6.25
N ALA A 440 -20.52 11.15 7.33
CA ALA A 440 -21.20 9.91 7.65
C ALA A 440 -22.61 9.97 7.02
N ILE A 441 -22.94 8.99 6.19
CA ILE A 441 -24.23 8.89 5.47
C ILE A 441 -25.03 7.75 6.09
N PHE A 442 -26.32 7.98 6.27
CA PHE A 442 -27.28 7.01 6.75
C PHE A 442 -28.47 6.92 5.79
N ALA A 443 -28.83 5.74 5.33
CA ALA A 443 -29.81 5.59 4.26
C ALA A 443 -30.84 4.48 4.52
N GLY A 444 -32.07 4.71 4.07
CA GLY A 444 -33.16 3.74 4.09
C GLY A 444 -33.66 3.37 5.48
N GLY A 445 -34.16 2.16 5.61
CA GLY A 445 -34.72 1.61 6.84
C GLY A 445 -36.24 1.75 6.93
N GLY A 446 -36.76 1.61 8.16
CA GLY A 446 -38.18 1.80 8.40
C GLY A 446 -38.56 1.73 9.87
N SER A 447 -39.58 2.48 10.30
CA SER A 447 -40.27 2.35 11.56
C SER A 447 -41.40 3.38 11.63
N PRO A 448 -42.67 2.97 11.69
CA PRO A 448 -43.23 1.64 11.42
C PRO A 448 -43.26 1.26 9.91
N SER A 449 -43.12 2.24 9.02
CA SER A 449 -43.19 2.03 7.58
C SER A 449 -41.78 2.13 6.95
N ALA A 450 -41.58 1.45 5.84
CA ALA A 450 -40.37 1.55 5.04
C ALA A 450 -40.16 2.98 4.52
N ILE A 451 -38.94 3.48 4.59
CA ILE A 451 -38.56 4.85 4.17
C ILE A 451 -37.41 4.83 3.16
N ASN A 452 -37.29 5.90 2.41
CA ASN A 452 -36.25 6.10 1.39
C ASN A 452 -35.26 7.20 1.76
N THR A 453 -35.43 7.85 2.88
CA THR A 453 -34.66 9.03 3.27
C THR A 453 -33.18 8.74 3.45
N ILE A 454 -32.33 9.61 2.95
CA ILE A 454 -30.89 9.65 3.15
C ILE A 454 -30.54 10.89 3.97
N ASN A 455 -29.77 10.71 5.03
CA ASN A 455 -29.26 11.81 5.87
C ASN A 455 -27.74 11.72 5.96
N TYR A 456 -27.12 12.82 6.35
CA TYR A 456 -25.69 12.84 6.65
C TYR A 456 -25.35 13.69 7.86
N VAL A 457 -24.20 13.39 8.45
CA VAL A 457 -23.55 14.17 9.51
C VAL A 457 -22.14 14.50 9.08
N THR A 458 -21.67 15.70 9.36
CA THR A 458 -20.27 16.06 9.19
C THR A 458 -19.47 15.46 10.36
N ILE A 459 -18.58 14.50 10.08
CA ILE A 459 -17.90 13.68 11.10
C ILE A 459 -17.07 14.51 12.08
N THR A 460 -16.45 15.58 11.60
CA THR A 460 -15.54 16.41 12.42
C THR A 460 -16.27 17.38 13.33
N SER A 461 -17.37 17.98 12.88
CA SER A 461 -18.12 18.99 13.64
C SER A 461 -19.22 18.41 14.51
N LEU A 462 -19.65 17.16 14.21
CA LEU A 462 -20.81 16.56 14.87
C LEU A 462 -22.10 17.40 14.67
N GLY A 463 -23.09 17.28 15.56
CA GLY A 463 -24.36 18.00 15.49
C GLY A 463 -25.45 17.20 14.78
N ASP A 464 -26.57 17.86 14.51
CA ASP A 464 -27.75 17.23 13.90
C ASP A 464 -27.48 16.74 12.48
N ALA A 465 -28.13 15.64 12.14
CA ALA A 465 -28.11 15.13 10.79
C ALA A 465 -28.89 16.08 9.85
N ILE A 466 -28.40 16.17 8.64
CA ILE A 466 -28.99 17.02 7.58
C ILE A 466 -29.55 16.08 6.50
N ASN A 467 -30.70 16.45 5.93
CA ASN A 467 -31.27 15.73 4.81
C ASN A 467 -30.30 15.77 3.61
N PHE A 468 -30.05 14.61 3.03
CA PHE A 468 -29.20 14.45 1.84
C PHE A 468 -30.04 14.33 0.56
N GLY A 469 -31.13 13.59 0.59
CA GLY A 469 -32.01 13.23 -0.50
C GLY A 469 -32.72 11.91 -0.24
N ASP A 470 -33.26 11.28 -1.28
CA ASP A 470 -34.03 10.06 -1.19
C ASP A 470 -33.49 8.94 -2.09
N LEU A 471 -33.67 7.68 -1.66
CA LEU A 471 -33.47 6.49 -2.48
C LEU A 471 -34.61 6.34 -3.50
N THR A 472 -34.36 5.61 -4.59
CA THR A 472 -35.41 5.25 -5.56
C THR A 472 -36.33 4.12 -5.03
N PHE A 473 -35.95 3.46 -3.94
CA PHE A 473 -36.71 2.42 -3.27
C PHE A 473 -36.91 2.76 -1.78
N THR A 474 -37.82 2.06 -1.12
CA THR A 474 -38.05 2.15 0.33
C THR A 474 -37.64 0.86 1.01
N GLY A 475 -37.07 0.95 2.22
CA GLY A 475 -36.86 -0.22 3.09
C GLY A 475 -35.41 -0.46 3.50
N HIS A 476 -35.15 -1.69 3.87
CA HIS A 476 -33.85 -2.14 4.35
C HIS A 476 -32.79 -2.03 3.26
N CYS A 477 -31.55 -1.80 3.66
CA CYS A 477 -30.44 -1.73 2.70
C CYS A 477 -29.08 -2.05 3.34
N GLN A 478 -28.11 -2.39 2.49
CA GLN A 478 -26.69 -2.44 2.82
C GLN A 478 -25.97 -1.38 1.98
N GLY A 479 -25.11 -0.60 2.62
CA GLY A 479 -24.35 0.46 1.94
C GLY A 479 -22.85 0.26 2.05
N ALA A 480 -22.16 0.70 1.01
CA ALA A 480 -20.71 0.71 0.91
C ALA A 480 -20.26 1.91 0.09
N SER A 481 -19.04 2.38 0.23
CA SER A 481 -18.61 3.60 -0.45
C SER A 481 -17.16 3.58 -0.89
N SER A 482 -16.89 4.33 -1.94
CA SER A 482 -15.59 4.96 -2.16
C SER A 482 -15.61 6.38 -1.57
N GLU A 483 -14.52 7.10 -1.65
CA GLU A 483 -14.43 8.49 -1.22
C GLU A 483 -15.49 9.40 -1.89
N THR A 484 -15.81 9.12 -3.14
CA THR A 484 -16.65 9.99 -3.97
C THR A 484 -18.06 9.48 -4.22
N ARG A 485 -18.29 8.17 -4.13
CA ARG A 485 -19.56 7.55 -4.47
C ARG A 485 -20.00 6.55 -3.40
N GLY A 486 -21.25 6.69 -2.92
CA GLY A 486 -21.91 5.70 -2.09
C GLY A 486 -22.75 4.77 -2.95
N ILE A 487 -22.70 3.48 -2.67
CA ILE A 487 -23.51 2.41 -3.29
C ILE A 487 -24.45 1.85 -2.25
N ILE A 488 -25.73 1.74 -2.56
CA ILE A 488 -26.76 1.27 -1.67
C ILE A 488 -27.49 0.10 -2.33
N PHE A 489 -27.29 -1.09 -1.80
CA PHE A 489 -27.98 -2.30 -2.23
C PHE A 489 -29.31 -2.42 -1.48
N THR A 490 -30.39 -2.73 -2.19
CA THR A 490 -31.67 -3.01 -1.54
C THR A 490 -31.58 -4.20 -0.59
N GLY A 491 -32.29 -4.15 0.51
CA GLY A 491 -32.40 -5.22 1.49
C GLY A 491 -33.82 -5.80 1.64
N GLY A 492 -34.78 -5.32 0.82
CA GLY A 492 -36.19 -5.70 0.91
C GLY A 492 -36.83 -5.30 2.26
N PHE A 493 -38.08 -5.18 2.37
CA PHE A 493 -38.96 -5.08 3.55
C PHE A 493 -40.04 -4.02 3.36
N PRO A 494 -41.19 -4.20 3.94
CA PRO A 494 -41.78 -5.45 4.49
C PRO A 494 -42.53 -6.24 3.44
N SER A 495 -42.65 -5.76 2.23
CA SER A 495 -43.64 -6.30 1.32
C SER A 495 -43.19 -6.47 -0.14
N ALA A 496 -42.05 -6.00 -0.55
CA ALA A 496 -41.59 -6.13 -1.93
C ALA A 496 -40.15 -6.64 -2.00
N ALA A 497 -39.98 -7.81 -2.55
CA ALA A 497 -38.67 -8.26 -3.01
C ALA A 497 -38.12 -7.27 -4.05
N SER A 498 -36.88 -6.88 -3.92
CA SER A 498 -36.22 -5.94 -4.80
C SER A 498 -34.78 -6.35 -5.07
N ASN A 499 -34.27 -5.99 -6.23
CA ASN A 499 -32.88 -6.19 -6.64
C ASN A 499 -32.16 -4.88 -6.95
N VAL A 500 -32.80 -3.74 -6.77
CA VAL A 500 -32.31 -2.42 -7.14
C VAL A 500 -31.03 -2.07 -6.39
N ILE A 501 -30.07 -1.51 -7.09
CA ILE A 501 -28.87 -0.89 -6.53
C ILE A 501 -28.94 0.60 -6.85
N ASN A 502 -28.75 1.43 -5.85
CA ASN A 502 -28.68 2.88 -6.00
C ASN A 502 -27.26 3.39 -5.79
N PHE A 503 -26.98 4.59 -6.29
CA PHE A 503 -25.76 5.33 -5.94
C PHE A 503 -26.04 6.80 -5.67
N ILE A 504 -25.15 7.40 -4.89
CA ILE A 504 -25.10 8.84 -4.61
C ILE A 504 -23.69 9.36 -4.83
N THR A 505 -23.59 10.68 -5.13
CA THR A 505 -22.32 11.40 -5.11
C THR A 505 -22.08 11.95 -3.71
N MET A 506 -21.05 11.49 -2.99
CA MET A 506 -20.82 11.79 -1.58
C MET A 506 -20.67 13.30 -1.26
N ALA A 507 -20.14 14.07 -2.19
CA ALA A 507 -19.86 15.50 -1.99
C ALA A 507 -21.07 16.42 -2.14
N SER A 508 -22.10 16.01 -2.88
CA SER A 508 -23.29 16.82 -3.18
C SER A 508 -24.57 16.13 -2.73
N ALA A 509 -25.38 16.83 -1.94
CA ALA A 509 -26.72 16.35 -1.58
C ALA A 509 -27.62 16.27 -2.82
N GLY A 510 -28.51 15.31 -2.85
CA GLY A 510 -29.45 15.03 -3.93
C GLY A 510 -29.95 13.59 -3.86
N ASP A 511 -30.99 13.32 -4.62
CA ASP A 511 -31.59 11.98 -4.68
C ASP A 511 -30.64 10.96 -5.28
N ALA A 512 -30.77 9.74 -4.85
CA ALA A 512 -30.03 8.61 -5.40
C ALA A 512 -30.48 8.32 -6.83
N THR A 513 -29.54 7.83 -7.61
CA THR A 513 -29.76 7.42 -8.99
C THR A 513 -29.63 5.90 -9.09
N ASP A 514 -30.36 5.30 -10.00
CA ASP A 514 -30.26 3.89 -10.32
C ASP A 514 -28.83 3.55 -10.79
N PHE A 515 -28.27 2.48 -10.22
CA PHE A 515 -26.93 1.98 -10.54
C PHE A 515 -27.01 0.71 -11.41
N GLY A 516 -27.98 -0.14 -11.15
CA GLY A 516 -28.17 -1.45 -11.73
C GLY A 516 -28.85 -2.41 -10.75
N ASP A 517 -28.73 -3.71 -10.99
CA ASP A 517 -29.48 -4.73 -10.25
C ASP A 517 -28.59 -5.79 -9.61
N LEU A 518 -29.06 -6.32 -8.47
CA LEU A 518 -28.60 -7.59 -7.91
C LEU A 518 -29.08 -8.76 -8.78
N PRO A 519 -28.34 -9.88 -8.79
CA PRO A 519 -28.71 -11.05 -9.57
C PRO A 519 -29.99 -11.75 -9.08
N ALA A 520 -30.43 -11.48 -7.86
CA ALA A 520 -31.65 -12.03 -7.28
C ALA A 520 -32.37 -10.98 -6.42
N ASN A 521 -33.68 -11.08 -6.36
CA ASN A 521 -34.49 -10.25 -5.47
C ASN A 521 -34.20 -10.58 -4.01
N ILE A 522 -33.85 -9.57 -3.24
CA ILE A 522 -33.72 -9.68 -1.79
C ILE A 522 -35.07 -9.41 -1.17
N THR A 523 -35.54 -10.34 -0.35
CA THR A 523 -36.91 -10.32 0.17
C THR A 523 -37.00 -9.77 1.58
N SER A 524 -35.92 -9.82 2.38
CA SER A 524 -35.97 -9.36 3.77
C SER A 524 -34.59 -9.28 4.43
N HIS A 525 -34.49 -8.46 5.48
CA HIS A 525 -33.47 -8.49 6.51
C HIS A 525 -31.99 -8.37 6.06
N SER A 526 -31.73 -7.68 4.98
CA SER A 526 -30.35 -7.27 4.66
C SER A 526 -30.15 -5.83 5.14
N ALA A 527 -29.86 -5.67 6.41
CA ALA A 527 -29.45 -4.42 7.03
C ALA A 527 -27.99 -4.52 7.50
N GLY A 528 -27.36 -3.41 7.68
CA GLY A 528 -25.98 -3.28 8.11
C GLY A 528 -25.10 -2.64 7.03
N SER A 529 -23.82 -2.55 7.30
CA SER A 529 -22.86 -2.03 6.34
C SER A 529 -22.37 -3.12 5.40
N GLY A 530 -22.20 -2.78 4.14
CA GLY A 530 -21.46 -3.57 3.18
C GLY A 530 -19.95 -3.40 3.37
N VAL A 531 -19.19 -4.00 2.49
CA VAL A 531 -17.74 -3.96 2.48
C VAL A 531 -17.26 -3.24 1.22
N SER A 532 -16.25 -2.40 1.30
CA SER A 532 -15.72 -1.72 0.10
C SER A 532 -14.24 -1.41 0.15
N ASN A 533 -13.72 -1.15 -1.02
CA ASN A 533 -12.51 -0.36 -1.22
C ASN A 533 -12.83 0.78 -2.22
N SER A 534 -11.82 1.47 -2.70
CA SER A 534 -12.01 2.56 -3.67
C SER A 534 -12.57 2.13 -5.04
N ILE A 535 -12.59 0.82 -5.34
CA ILE A 535 -13.01 0.27 -6.64
C ILE A 535 -14.30 -0.52 -6.53
N ARG A 536 -14.43 -1.38 -5.51
CA ARG A 536 -15.52 -2.34 -5.37
C ARG A 536 -16.36 -2.06 -4.14
N ALA A 537 -17.67 -2.13 -4.31
CA ALA A 537 -18.64 -2.25 -3.25
C ALA A 537 -19.15 -3.69 -3.24
N VAL A 538 -19.16 -4.29 -2.07
CA VAL A 538 -19.48 -5.71 -1.85
C VAL A 538 -20.63 -5.82 -0.87
N ARG A 539 -21.62 -6.58 -1.24
CA ARG A 539 -22.76 -6.97 -0.40
C ARG A 539 -22.56 -8.40 0.07
N CYS A 540 -22.79 -8.67 1.33
CA CYS A 540 -22.62 -10.00 1.91
C CYS A 540 -23.93 -10.55 2.43
N ALA A 541 -24.22 -11.81 2.11
CA ALA A 541 -25.32 -12.60 2.65
C ALA A 541 -26.72 -11.96 2.46
N GLY A 542 -27.70 -12.27 3.29
CA GLY A 542 -29.07 -11.74 3.24
C GLY A 542 -30.12 -12.83 3.15
N TYR A 543 -31.35 -12.44 2.83
CA TYR A 543 -32.48 -13.36 2.73
C TYR A 543 -33.11 -13.29 1.34
N VAL A 544 -33.12 -14.42 0.66
CA VAL A 544 -33.79 -14.65 -0.61
C VAL A 544 -34.84 -15.74 -0.37
N ALA A 545 -36.11 -15.33 -0.29
CA ALA A 545 -37.17 -16.26 0.10
C ALA A 545 -37.10 -17.57 -0.69
N PRO A 546 -37.23 -18.73 -0.04
CA PRO A 546 -37.63 -18.90 1.38
C PRO A 546 -36.50 -19.09 2.38
N ALA A 547 -35.23 -18.74 2.07
CA ALA A 547 -34.10 -19.04 2.94
C ALA A 547 -33.05 -17.92 2.97
N ALA A 548 -32.22 -17.92 4.01
CA ALA A 548 -31.00 -17.15 4.05
C ALA A 548 -30.03 -17.59 2.95
N THR A 549 -29.26 -16.67 2.41
CA THR A 549 -28.23 -16.94 1.39
C THR A 549 -26.84 -16.73 1.95
N ASN A 550 -25.87 -17.48 1.44
CA ASN A 550 -24.45 -17.29 1.71
C ASN A 550 -23.75 -16.41 0.66
N ARG A 551 -24.44 -15.99 -0.35
CA ARG A 551 -23.90 -15.30 -1.52
C ARG A 551 -23.26 -13.95 -1.18
N ILE A 552 -22.14 -13.68 -1.77
CA ILE A 552 -21.47 -12.37 -1.81
C ILE A 552 -21.58 -11.83 -3.23
N ASP A 553 -22.08 -10.61 -3.39
CA ASP A 553 -22.19 -9.91 -4.67
C ASP A 553 -21.36 -8.62 -4.65
N TYR A 554 -20.86 -8.19 -5.80
CA TYR A 554 -20.11 -6.95 -5.91
C TYR A 554 -20.43 -6.14 -7.16
N VAL A 555 -20.15 -4.84 -7.06
CA VAL A 555 -20.15 -3.93 -8.21
C VAL A 555 -18.84 -3.16 -8.28
N THR A 556 -18.47 -2.69 -9.47
CA THR A 556 -17.39 -1.72 -9.65
C THR A 556 -17.96 -0.32 -9.47
N ILE A 557 -17.52 0.40 -8.41
CA ILE A 557 -18.15 1.67 -7.97
C ILE A 557 -18.14 2.76 -9.06
N ALA A 558 -17.09 2.81 -9.88
CA ALA A 558 -16.93 3.88 -10.88
C ALA A 558 -17.90 3.77 -12.07
N THR A 559 -18.38 2.58 -12.38
CA THR A 559 -19.23 2.32 -13.56
C THR A 559 -20.54 1.69 -13.16
N THR A 560 -21.66 2.26 -13.60
CA THR A 560 -22.99 1.68 -13.39
C THR A 560 -23.13 0.34 -14.11
N GLY A 561 -23.88 -0.57 -13.52
CA GLY A 561 -24.14 -1.90 -14.05
C GLY A 561 -24.56 -2.88 -12.97
N ASN A 562 -24.98 -4.04 -13.39
CA ASN A 562 -25.47 -5.08 -12.49
C ASN A 562 -24.36 -5.70 -11.66
N ALA A 563 -24.71 -6.17 -10.47
CA ALA A 563 -23.78 -6.87 -9.61
C ALA A 563 -23.37 -8.22 -10.20
N SER A 564 -22.15 -8.59 -9.91
CA SER A 564 -21.57 -9.88 -10.26
C SER A 564 -21.33 -10.72 -9.02
N ASP A 565 -21.29 -12.02 -9.18
CA ASP A 565 -20.94 -12.96 -8.13
C ASP A 565 -19.49 -12.76 -7.67
N PHE A 566 -19.30 -12.68 -6.37
CA PHE A 566 -17.99 -12.54 -5.73
C PHE A 566 -17.51 -13.86 -5.14
N GLY A 567 -18.42 -14.62 -4.54
CA GLY A 567 -18.19 -15.85 -3.79
C GLY A 567 -19.21 -16.02 -2.68
N ASP A 568 -18.89 -16.80 -1.66
CA ASP A 568 -19.80 -17.17 -0.57
C ASP A 568 -19.21 -16.93 0.80
N VAL A 569 -20.05 -16.52 1.78
CA VAL A 569 -19.74 -16.64 3.20
C VAL A 569 -19.88 -18.11 3.64
N THR A 570 -19.17 -18.50 4.70
CA THR A 570 -19.12 -19.92 5.12
C THR A 570 -20.46 -20.46 5.57
N VAL A 571 -21.33 -19.60 6.12
CA VAL A 571 -22.66 -19.97 6.61
C VAL A 571 -23.70 -18.99 6.09
N ALA A 572 -24.76 -19.50 5.45
CA ALA A 572 -25.91 -18.70 5.01
C ALA A 572 -26.53 -17.95 6.19
N ARG A 573 -26.67 -16.63 6.07
CA ARG A 573 -27.15 -15.77 7.18
C ARG A 573 -27.75 -14.48 6.65
N TYR A 574 -28.43 -13.74 7.54
CA TYR A 574 -28.89 -12.38 7.28
C TYR A 574 -28.65 -11.48 8.50
N SER A 575 -28.81 -10.17 8.35
CA SER A 575 -28.59 -9.18 9.41
C SER A 575 -27.17 -9.21 10.02
N GLY A 576 -26.17 -9.63 9.29
CA GLY A 576 -24.76 -9.40 9.59
C GLY A 576 -24.32 -8.03 9.08
N SER A 577 -23.13 -7.58 9.46
CA SER A 577 -22.59 -6.29 9.05
C SER A 577 -21.12 -6.39 8.70
N GLY A 578 -20.68 -5.61 7.71
CA GLY A 578 -19.33 -5.63 7.18
C GLY A 578 -18.57 -4.31 7.37
N PHE A 579 -17.26 -4.40 7.30
CA PHE A 579 -16.32 -3.28 7.32
C PHE A 579 -15.04 -3.67 6.58
N SER A 580 -14.19 -2.70 6.32
CA SER A 580 -12.91 -2.96 5.64
C SER A 580 -11.82 -2.00 6.10
N ASP A 581 -10.58 -2.37 5.80
CA ASP A 581 -9.41 -1.49 6.00
C ASP A 581 -9.28 -0.38 4.95
N SER A 582 -10.21 -0.28 4.01
CA SER A 582 -10.06 0.54 2.77
C SER A 582 -11.36 1.15 2.25
N HIS A 583 -12.40 1.27 3.07
CA HIS A 583 -13.66 1.91 2.68
C HIS A 583 -13.52 3.43 2.43
N GLY A 584 -14.52 4.05 1.83
CA GLY A 584 -14.47 5.45 1.37
C GLY A 584 -14.19 6.51 2.42
N GLY A 585 -14.37 6.22 3.71
CA GLY A 585 -14.01 7.12 4.80
C GLY A 585 -12.53 7.14 5.17
N LEU A 586 -11.71 6.27 4.60
CA LEU A 586 -10.30 6.04 4.99
C LEU A 586 -9.27 6.63 4.03
N SER A 587 -9.66 7.40 3.07
CA SER A 587 -8.78 8.03 2.07
C SER A 587 -8.17 9.33 2.58
#